data_ea5ceb9d3e089f69dc3214adf4d9c7b3
#
_entry.id   ea5ceb9d3e089f69dc3214adf4d9c7b3
#
_cell.length_a   1.000
_cell.length_b   1.000
_cell.length_c   1.000
_cell.angle_alpha   90.00
_cell.angle_beta   90.00
_cell.angle_gamma   90.00
#
_symmetry.space_group_name_H-M   'P 1'
#
loop_
_entity.id
_entity.type
_entity.pdbx_description
1 polymer ?
#
loop_
_entity_poly.entity_id
_entity_poly.type
_entity_poly.pdbx_seq_one_letter_code
_entity_poly.pdbx_strand_id
1 'polypeptide(L)'
;MLAGAAHLIRLVPLLALLGVSQAMAQTAGNPPAPEEGLWLAQDHDGVFQIGHCGDTLCGRLIGMLYDGPVPKDVWGRSQCGLVMLTDFRLSKDENVWRGHILDPETGRTYDARIHAESAEVLKLRGFILGIPLFGKTQTWTRYHGTIGPECKLP
;
A
#
# COMPACT_ATOMS: atom_id res chain seq x y z
N MET A 1 -46.83 73.25 36.73
CA MET A 1 -47.35 71.99 36.26
C MET A 1 -46.46 71.48 35.11
N LEU A 2 -45.47 70.73 35.40
CA LEU A 2 -44.45 70.25 34.42
C LEU A 2 -44.30 68.75 34.60
N ALA A 3 -44.74 68.02 33.59
CA ALA A 3 -44.60 66.54 33.51
C ALA A 3 -43.23 66.19 32.97
N GLY A 4 -42.42 65.46 33.76
CA GLY A 4 -41.15 64.93 33.38
C GLY A 4 -41.32 63.58 32.69
N ALA A 5 -40.86 63.51 31.48
CA ALA A 5 -40.78 62.21 30.74
C ALA A 5 -39.46 61.47 31.06
N ALA A 6 -39.60 60.31 31.68
CA ALA A 6 -38.47 59.43 31.93
C ALA A 6 -38.15 58.60 30.70
N HIS A 7 -36.97 58.78 30.17
CA HIS A 7 -36.42 57.92 29.10
C HIS A 7 -35.82 56.66 29.66
N LEU A 8 -36.43 55.50 29.39
CA LEU A 8 -35.92 54.19 29.68
C LEU A 8 -34.95 53.82 28.58
N ILE A 9 -33.64 53.80 28.89
CA ILE A 9 -32.56 53.24 28.04
C ILE A 9 -32.61 51.75 28.19
N ARG A 10 -33.04 51.05 27.12
CA ARG A 10 -32.96 49.61 27.04
C ARG A 10 -31.55 49.23 26.63
N LEU A 11 -30.75 48.63 27.54
CA LEU A 11 -29.51 47.94 27.23
C LEU A 11 -29.85 46.61 26.50
N VAL A 12 -29.42 46.48 25.26
CA VAL A 12 -29.44 45.24 24.51
C VAL A 12 -28.10 44.51 24.77
N PRO A 13 -28.07 43.30 25.33
CA PRO A 13 -26.83 42.57 25.48
C PRO A 13 -26.41 42.04 24.13
N LEU A 14 -25.22 42.46 23.67
CA LEU A 14 -24.51 41.93 22.49
C LEU A 14 -23.99 40.54 22.82
N LEU A 15 -24.70 39.48 22.39
CA LEU A 15 -24.19 38.11 22.46
C LEU A 15 -23.08 37.93 21.42
N ALA A 16 -21.84 37.92 21.88
CA ALA A 16 -20.69 37.53 21.04
C ALA A 16 -20.70 36.00 20.82
N LEU A 17 -21.12 35.59 19.63
CA LEU A 17 -20.96 34.20 19.15
C LEU A 17 -19.49 33.93 18.90
N LEU A 18 -18.83 33.27 19.85
CA LEU A 18 -17.50 32.70 19.66
C LEU A 18 -17.63 31.49 18.72
N GLY A 19 -17.37 31.69 17.43
CA GLY A 19 -17.28 30.64 16.46
C GLY A 19 -16.05 29.75 16.75
N VAL A 20 -16.28 28.55 17.27
CA VAL A 20 -15.24 27.54 17.42
C VAL A 20 -14.94 26.97 16.02
N SER A 21 -13.90 27.48 15.38
CA SER A 21 -13.36 26.86 14.15
C SER A 21 -12.71 25.51 14.51
N GLN A 22 -13.42 24.44 14.24
CA GLN A 22 -12.83 23.10 14.30
C GLN A 22 -11.87 22.95 13.12
N ALA A 23 -10.58 23.09 13.39
CA ALA A 23 -9.53 22.68 12.46
C ALA A 23 -9.62 21.17 12.31
N MET A 24 -10.13 20.67 11.18
CA MET A 24 -10.02 19.26 10.81
C MET A 24 -8.53 18.98 10.61
N ALA A 25 -7.94 18.24 11.53
CA ALA A 25 -6.60 17.68 11.36
C ALA A 25 -6.66 16.70 10.18
N GLN A 26 -6.19 17.13 9.01
CA GLN A 26 -5.93 16.25 7.89
C GLN A 26 -4.79 15.34 8.35
N THR A 27 -5.07 14.06 8.54
CA THR A 27 -4.04 13.03 8.64
C THR A 27 -3.29 13.06 7.31
N ALA A 28 -2.13 13.71 7.31
CA ALA A 28 -1.18 13.64 6.20
C ALA A 28 -0.75 12.18 6.11
N GLY A 29 -1.38 11.42 5.21
CA GLY A 29 -0.90 10.08 4.84
C GLY A 29 0.55 10.22 4.36
N ASN A 30 1.39 9.25 4.70
CA ASN A 30 2.74 9.20 4.14
C ASN A 30 2.66 9.31 2.61
N PRO A 31 3.55 10.07 1.96
CA PRO A 31 3.60 10.09 0.50
C PRO A 31 3.81 8.65 -0.01
N PRO A 32 3.20 8.29 -1.16
CA PRO A 32 3.34 6.94 -1.70
C PRO A 32 4.82 6.62 -1.95
N ALA A 33 5.23 5.42 -1.55
CA ALA A 33 6.58 4.96 -1.80
C ALA A 33 6.77 4.67 -3.29
N PRO A 34 7.97 4.87 -3.87
CA PRO A 34 8.23 4.55 -5.28
C PRO A 34 7.92 3.09 -5.63
N GLU A 35 7.99 2.19 -4.65
CA GLU A 35 7.69 0.77 -4.77
C GLU A 35 6.19 0.48 -4.89
N GLU A 36 5.31 1.40 -4.52
CA GLU A 36 3.87 1.21 -4.62
C GLU A 36 3.39 1.19 -6.07
N GLY A 37 2.33 0.42 -6.33
CA GLY A 37 1.67 0.30 -7.62
C GLY A 37 1.59 -1.11 -8.15
N LEU A 38 1.42 -1.24 -9.47
CA LEU A 38 1.28 -2.52 -10.15
C LEU A 38 2.61 -2.91 -10.82
N TRP A 39 3.03 -4.14 -10.57
CA TRP A 39 4.31 -4.65 -11.03
C TRP A 39 4.16 -6.01 -11.70
N LEU A 40 4.63 -6.12 -12.93
CA LEU A 40 4.72 -7.37 -13.68
C LEU A 40 6.01 -8.09 -13.29
N ALA A 41 5.88 -9.32 -12.84
CA ALA A 41 7.02 -10.18 -12.51
C ALA A 41 7.93 -10.41 -13.71
N GLN A 42 9.19 -10.76 -13.47
CA GLN A 42 10.22 -10.93 -14.51
C GLN A 42 9.82 -11.94 -15.59
N ASP A 43 9.15 -13.02 -15.18
CA ASP A 43 8.76 -14.11 -16.09
C ASP A 43 7.42 -13.80 -16.81
N HIS A 44 6.84 -12.63 -16.56
CA HIS A 44 5.61 -12.10 -17.14
C HIS A 44 4.35 -12.94 -16.84
N ASP A 45 4.40 -13.76 -15.83
CA ASP A 45 3.34 -14.70 -15.44
C ASP A 45 2.48 -14.21 -14.25
N GLY A 46 2.93 -13.15 -13.58
CA GLY A 46 2.26 -12.57 -12.40
C GLY A 46 2.30 -11.05 -12.35
N VAL A 47 1.19 -10.44 -11.93
CA VAL A 47 1.10 -9.02 -11.60
C VAL A 47 0.82 -8.86 -10.12
N PHE A 48 1.65 -8.09 -9.46
CA PHE A 48 1.54 -7.78 -8.03
C PHE A 48 1.11 -6.34 -7.82
N GLN A 49 0.18 -6.14 -6.90
CA GLN A 49 -0.14 -4.82 -6.35
C GLN A 49 0.61 -4.64 -5.05
N ILE A 50 1.53 -3.68 -5.01
CA ILE A 50 2.26 -3.27 -3.80
C ILE A 50 1.63 -1.98 -3.27
N GLY A 51 1.43 -1.92 -1.96
CA GLY A 51 0.90 -0.75 -1.27
C GLY A 51 1.08 -0.83 0.23
N HIS A 52 0.69 0.22 0.93
CA HIS A 52 0.76 0.26 2.39
C HIS A 52 -0.21 -0.72 3.06
N CYS A 53 0.30 -1.41 4.09
CA CYS A 53 -0.43 -2.22 5.04
C CYS A 53 -0.08 -1.73 6.46
N GLY A 54 -0.72 -0.65 6.90
CA GLY A 54 -0.29 0.10 8.09
C GLY A 54 1.07 0.77 7.85
N ASP A 55 2.03 0.52 8.72
CA ASP A 55 3.38 1.10 8.67
C ASP A 55 4.35 0.31 7.77
N THR A 56 3.89 -0.73 7.10
CA THR A 56 4.68 -1.59 6.21
C THR A 56 4.14 -1.54 4.79
N LEU A 57 4.93 -2.03 3.82
CA LEU A 57 4.40 -2.38 2.51
C LEU A 57 4.05 -3.87 2.48
N CYS A 58 3.00 -4.19 1.75
CA CYS A 58 2.64 -5.55 1.39
C CYS A 58 2.32 -5.64 -0.11
N GLY A 59 2.29 -6.87 -0.64
CA GLY A 59 1.98 -7.11 -2.05
C GLY A 59 1.03 -8.29 -2.23
N ARG A 60 0.04 -8.10 -3.11
CA ARG A 60 -0.94 -9.12 -3.50
C ARG A 60 -0.72 -9.52 -4.94
N LEU A 61 -0.86 -10.81 -5.21
CA LEU A 61 -0.95 -11.32 -6.58
C LEU A 61 -2.36 -11.03 -7.12
N ILE A 62 -2.46 -10.15 -8.11
CA ILE A 62 -3.74 -9.69 -8.67
C ILE A 62 -3.91 -10.03 -10.15
N GLY A 63 -2.86 -10.50 -10.80
CA GLY A 63 -2.89 -10.95 -12.19
C GLY A 63 -2.01 -12.19 -12.37
N MET A 64 -2.47 -13.17 -13.15
CA MET A 64 -1.73 -14.39 -13.43
C MET A 64 -2.00 -14.89 -14.84
N LEU A 65 -0.97 -15.48 -15.48
CA LEU A 65 -1.14 -16.33 -16.64
C LEU A 65 -1.45 -17.76 -16.16
N TYR A 66 -2.59 -18.30 -16.56
CA TYR A 66 -2.95 -19.69 -16.26
C TYR A 66 -3.99 -20.21 -17.21
N ASP A 67 -4.04 -21.54 -17.38
CA ASP A 67 -5.06 -22.28 -18.08
C ASP A 67 -5.91 -23.10 -17.10
N GLY A 68 -7.21 -23.23 -17.41
CA GLY A 68 -8.12 -23.98 -16.56
C GLY A 68 -8.58 -23.20 -15.32
N PRO A 69 -8.77 -23.86 -14.15
CA PRO A 69 -9.26 -23.22 -12.93
C PRO A 69 -8.19 -22.33 -12.31
N VAL A 70 -8.64 -21.34 -11.51
CA VAL A 70 -7.74 -20.44 -10.77
C VAL A 70 -6.74 -21.23 -9.93
N PRO A 71 -5.44 -20.98 -10.07
CA PRO A 71 -4.40 -21.64 -9.28
C PRO A 71 -4.62 -21.49 -7.77
N LYS A 72 -4.28 -22.54 -7.04
CA LYS A 72 -4.33 -22.55 -5.58
C LYS A 72 -2.95 -22.75 -4.99
N ASP A 73 -2.77 -22.25 -3.78
CA ASP A 73 -1.56 -22.51 -3.01
C ASP A 73 -1.57 -23.93 -2.40
N VAL A 74 -0.47 -24.29 -1.72
CA VAL A 74 -0.29 -25.59 -1.08
C VAL A 74 -1.37 -25.90 -0.02
N TRP A 75 -2.07 -24.90 0.51
CA TRP A 75 -3.18 -25.06 1.46
C TRP A 75 -4.55 -25.00 0.81
N GLY A 76 -4.64 -24.94 -0.53
CA GLY A 76 -5.89 -24.88 -1.28
C GLY A 76 -6.54 -23.50 -1.35
N ARG A 77 -5.88 -22.44 -0.92
CA ARG A 77 -6.38 -21.06 -1.06
C ARG A 77 -6.15 -20.56 -2.48
N SER A 78 -7.09 -19.78 -3.01
CA SER A 78 -6.89 -19.12 -4.32
C SER A 78 -5.64 -18.24 -4.29
N GLN A 79 -4.83 -18.31 -5.33
CA GLN A 79 -3.72 -17.39 -5.50
C GLN A 79 -4.16 -16.00 -5.97
N CYS A 80 -5.36 -15.87 -6.56
CA CYS A 80 -5.95 -14.59 -6.90
C CYS A 80 -6.26 -13.79 -5.63
N GLY A 81 -5.62 -12.63 -5.47
CA GLY A 81 -5.72 -11.79 -4.28
C GLY A 81 -4.85 -12.22 -3.12
N LEU A 82 -4.07 -13.30 -3.26
CA LEU A 82 -3.20 -13.81 -2.20
C LEU A 82 -2.11 -12.78 -1.85
N VAL A 83 -1.99 -12.47 -0.56
CA VAL A 83 -0.88 -11.65 -0.06
C VAL A 83 0.37 -12.52 -0.03
N MET A 84 1.34 -12.17 -0.87
CA MET A 84 2.60 -12.92 -0.99
C MET A 84 3.80 -12.12 -0.49
N LEU A 85 3.73 -10.78 -0.52
CA LEU A 85 4.76 -9.91 0.03
C LEU A 85 4.23 -9.35 1.35
N THR A 86 4.98 -9.53 2.45
CA THR A 86 4.54 -9.13 3.80
C THR A 86 5.65 -8.42 4.58
N ASP A 87 5.22 -7.54 5.48
CA ASP A 87 6.07 -6.90 6.50
C ASP A 87 7.28 -6.13 5.96
N PHE A 88 7.18 -5.58 4.75
CA PHE A 88 8.27 -4.79 4.21
C PHE A 88 8.41 -3.47 4.98
N ARG A 89 9.55 -3.30 5.66
CA ARG A 89 9.93 -2.11 6.41
C ARG A 89 11.13 -1.44 5.75
N LEU A 90 11.09 -0.10 5.69
CA LEU A 90 12.19 0.67 5.11
C LEU A 90 13.43 0.59 6.01
N SER A 91 14.50 0.04 5.47
CA SER A 91 15.84 0.12 6.06
C SER A 91 16.46 1.45 5.66
N LYS A 92 16.54 2.40 6.59
CA LYS A 92 17.02 3.76 6.31
C LYS A 92 18.50 3.78 5.88
N ASP A 93 19.29 2.85 6.38
CA ASP A 93 20.72 2.76 6.11
C ASP A 93 21.01 2.29 4.67
N GLU A 94 20.13 1.47 4.09
CA GLU A 94 20.30 0.90 2.76
C GLU A 94 19.33 1.48 1.72
N ASN A 95 18.34 2.27 2.17
CA ASN A 95 17.26 2.80 1.33
C ASN A 95 16.53 1.70 0.52
N VAL A 96 16.31 0.54 1.16
CA VAL A 96 15.56 -0.59 0.61
C VAL A 96 14.51 -1.05 1.60
N TRP A 97 13.44 -1.62 1.10
CA TRP A 97 12.43 -2.25 1.93
C TRP A 97 12.79 -3.71 2.17
N ARG A 98 12.81 -4.15 3.43
CA ARG A 98 13.07 -5.53 3.85
C ARG A 98 11.81 -6.15 4.42
N GLY A 99 11.48 -7.35 4.00
CA GLY A 99 10.30 -8.10 4.42
C GLY A 99 10.39 -9.55 3.98
N HIS A 100 9.23 -10.14 3.68
CA HIS A 100 9.14 -11.56 3.36
C HIS A 100 8.35 -11.78 2.07
N ILE A 101 8.69 -12.88 1.37
CA ILE A 101 7.95 -13.37 0.22
C ILE A 101 7.49 -14.82 0.48
N LEU A 102 6.20 -15.07 0.25
CA LEU A 102 5.59 -16.40 0.29
C LEU A 102 5.75 -17.08 -1.07
N ASP A 103 6.23 -18.30 -1.08
CA ASP A 103 6.14 -19.23 -2.20
C ASP A 103 4.82 -20.03 -2.06
N PRO A 104 3.85 -19.83 -2.94
CA PRO A 104 2.53 -20.44 -2.80
C PRO A 104 2.55 -21.95 -3.10
N GLU A 105 3.53 -22.45 -3.86
CA GLU A 105 3.63 -23.86 -4.22
C GLU A 105 4.17 -24.70 -3.07
N THR A 106 5.14 -24.16 -2.33
CA THR A 106 5.77 -24.89 -1.22
C THR A 106 5.29 -24.45 0.15
N GLY A 107 4.61 -23.29 0.25
CA GLY A 107 4.20 -22.67 1.50
C GLY A 107 5.36 -22.06 2.29
N ARG A 108 6.55 -22.02 1.73
CA ARG A 108 7.73 -21.45 2.40
C ARG A 108 7.71 -19.93 2.29
N THR A 109 8.17 -19.30 3.36
CA THR A 109 8.40 -17.86 3.39
C THR A 109 9.89 -17.60 3.42
N TYR A 110 10.34 -16.69 2.57
CA TYR A 110 11.73 -16.29 2.45
C TYR A 110 11.90 -14.83 2.82
N ASP A 111 13.03 -14.47 3.39
CA ASP A 111 13.42 -13.08 3.54
C ASP A 111 13.58 -12.45 2.15
N ALA A 112 13.14 -11.21 2.02
CA ALA A 112 13.21 -10.50 0.75
C ALA A 112 13.53 -9.02 0.95
N ARG A 113 14.03 -8.40 -0.11
CA ARG A 113 14.13 -6.94 -0.20
C ARG A 113 13.60 -6.46 -1.53
N ILE A 114 12.97 -5.28 -1.53
CA ILE A 114 12.54 -4.59 -2.73
C ILE A 114 13.09 -3.17 -2.72
N HIS A 115 13.33 -2.67 -3.92
CA HIS A 115 13.68 -1.27 -4.12
C HIS A 115 13.33 -0.85 -5.55
N ALA A 116 12.75 0.32 -5.72
CA ALA A 116 12.49 0.91 -7.03
C ALA A 116 13.78 1.51 -7.58
N GLU A 117 14.32 0.91 -8.66
CA GLU A 117 15.47 1.44 -9.38
C GLU A 117 15.08 2.66 -10.22
N SER A 118 13.83 2.71 -10.67
CA SER A 118 13.19 3.81 -11.36
C SER A 118 11.67 3.76 -11.19
N ALA A 119 10.94 4.72 -11.75
CA ALA A 119 9.47 4.68 -11.78
C ALA A 119 8.91 3.42 -12.49
N GLU A 120 9.68 2.83 -13.41
CA GLU A 120 9.28 1.71 -14.25
C GLU A 120 9.96 0.38 -13.89
N VAL A 121 10.93 0.38 -12.96
CA VAL A 121 11.73 -0.80 -12.64
C VAL A 121 11.83 -1.01 -11.13
N LEU A 122 11.36 -2.18 -10.67
CA LEU A 122 11.50 -2.66 -9.31
C LEU A 122 12.46 -3.85 -9.27
N LYS A 123 13.38 -3.84 -8.32
CA LYS A 123 14.23 -5.01 -8.00
C LYS A 123 13.66 -5.71 -6.78
N LEU A 124 13.37 -6.99 -6.93
CA LEU A 124 13.00 -7.89 -5.84
C LEU A 124 14.10 -8.93 -5.68
N ARG A 125 14.61 -9.10 -4.47
CA ARG A 125 15.60 -10.15 -4.15
C ARG A 125 15.11 -10.98 -2.97
N GLY A 126 14.85 -12.26 -3.22
CA GLY A 126 14.59 -13.25 -2.18
C GLY A 126 15.91 -13.87 -1.68
N PHE A 127 15.97 -14.24 -0.40
CA PHE A 127 17.15 -14.84 0.23
C PHE A 127 16.84 -16.25 0.69
N ILE A 128 17.74 -17.18 0.43
CA ILE A 128 17.69 -18.53 1.00
C ILE A 128 18.47 -18.52 2.31
N LEU A 129 17.84 -18.97 3.40
CA LEU A 129 18.44 -19.02 4.75
C LEU A 129 18.89 -17.66 5.30
N GLY A 130 18.28 -16.55 4.85
CA GLY A 130 18.67 -15.21 5.29
C GLY A 130 20.05 -14.74 4.79
N ILE A 131 20.70 -15.53 3.92
CA ILE A 131 22.05 -15.22 3.41
C ILE A 131 21.94 -14.47 2.07
N PRO A 132 22.38 -13.20 2.00
CA PRO A 132 22.27 -12.39 0.78
C PRO A 132 22.96 -12.97 -0.44
N LEU A 133 23.99 -13.79 -0.25
CA LEU A 133 24.78 -14.38 -1.34
C LEU A 133 24.02 -15.47 -2.12
N PHE A 134 23.04 -16.13 -1.48
CA PHE A 134 22.27 -17.22 -2.10
C PHE A 134 20.88 -16.79 -2.58
N GLY A 135 20.65 -15.49 -2.75
CA GLY A 135 19.38 -14.96 -3.21
C GLY A 135 19.29 -14.81 -4.73
N LYS A 136 18.10 -15.02 -5.29
CA LYS A 136 17.76 -14.70 -6.69
C LYS A 136 17.21 -13.27 -6.75
N THR A 137 17.75 -12.45 -7.64
CA THR A 137 17.19 -11.11 -7.94
C THR A 137 16.32 -11.22 -9.18
N GLN A 138 15.11 -10.67 -9.07
CA GLN A 138 14.18 -10.48 -10.17
C GLN A 138 14.08 -9.00 -10.50
N THR A 139 13.87 -8.70 -11.79
CA THR A 139 13.57 -7.36 -12.28
C THR A 139 12.11 -7.34 -12.68
N TRP A 140 11.31 -6.57 -11.95
CA TRP A 140 9.90 -6.38 -12.24
C TRP A 140 9.70 -5.04 -12.97
N THR A 141 8.73 -4.98 -13.85
CA THR A 141 8.43 -3.77 -14.61
C THR A 141 7.06 -3.21 -14.21
N ARG A 142 6.88 -1.89 -14.34
CA ARG A 142 5.59 -1.26 -14.07
C ARG A 142 4.53 -1.84 -15.00
N TYR A 143 3.38 -2.24 -14.44
CA TYR A 143 2.30 -2.81 -15.21
C TYR A 143 1.23 -1.77 -15.52
N HIS A 144 0.92 -1.59 -16.80
CA HIS A 144 -0.08 -0.64 -17.30
C HIS A 144 -1.23 -1.34 -18.04
N GLY A 145 -1.24 -2.67 -18.06
CA GLY A 145 -2.24 -3.48 -18.76
C GLY A 145 -3.54 -3.63 -17.98
N THR A 146 -4.43 -4.45 -18.51
CA THR A 146 -5.70 -4.81 -17.89
C THR A 146 -5.60 -6.19 -17.24
N ILE A 147 -6.37 -6.39 -16.17
CA ILE A 147 -6.50 -7.67 -15.48
C ILE A 147 -7.95 -8.10 -15.63
N GLY A 148 -8.17 -9.30 -16.15
CA GLY A 148 -9.47 -9.88 -16.33
C GLY A 148 -10.09 -10.42 -15.05
N PRO A 149 -11.32 -10.99 -15.15
CA PRO A 149 -11.93 -11.69 -14.03
C PRO A 149 -11.02 -12.79 -13.49
N GLU A 150 -11.16 -13.10 -12.18
CA GLU A 150 -10.38 -14.12 -11.49
C GLU A 150 -8.86 -13.94 -11.62
N CYS A 151 -8.40 -12.68 -11.72
CA CYS A 151 -7.00 -12.32 -11.89
C CYS A 151 -6.36 -12.87 -13.18
N LYS A 152 -7.12 -13.16 -14.23
CA LYS A 152 -6.56 -13.69 -15.47
C LYS A 152 -5.92 -12.58 -16.30
N LEU A 153 -4.67 -12.75 -16.66
CA LEU A 153 -3.98 -11.90 -17.62
C LEU A 153 -4.42 -12.26 -19.06
N PRO A 154 -4.43 -11.27 -19.98
CA PRO A 154 -4.81 -11.48 -21.37
C PRO A 154 -3.85 -12.38 -22.13
#